data_27c55ada3ecdc2016997e16fabb11af6
#
_entry.id   27c55ada3ecdc2016997e16fabb11af6
#
_cell.length_a   1.000
_cell.length_b   1.000
_cell.length_c   1.000
_cell.angle_alpha   90.00
_cell.angle_beta   90.00
_cell.angle_gamma   90.00
#
_symmetry.space_group_name_H-M   'P 1'
#
loop_
_entity.id
_entity.type
_entity.pdbx_description
1 polymer ?
#
loop_
_entity_poly.entity_id
_entity_poly.type
_entity_poly.pdbx_seq_one_letter_code
_entity_poly.pdbx_strand_id
1 'polypeptide(L)'
;VARRQNHAKNRALTSWCNRAQKGEKPFAATMPLLSFFYTLFSFGFSMSSIQVRPATLRDAKAIAQIHTVSAQEAYKGLVPDEQLKSMSVEKRQAYWREAIEYCEPQVQVAIDGEKIVGFVGYDRSRDEKSRPTTGEIWAIYAAPTHWNQGVGLALWDAARDGLHEEGCTNVTAWVPLRNERAIRFHEMAGFKRELSTAKTAVVGGVKIEEVRLKRPIN
;
A
#
# COMPACT_ATOMS: atom_id res chain seq x y z
N VAL A 1 22.67 -23.94 4.62
CA VAL A 1 22.49 -23.00 3.47
C VAL A 1 21.42 -21.97 3.81
N ALA A 2 20.31 -22.35 4.45
CA ALA A 2 19.20 -21.42 4.82
C ALA A 2 19.61 -20.27 5.76
N ARG A 3 20.56 -20.49 6.68
CA ARG A 3 21.01 -19.43 7.64
C ARG A 3 21.81 -18.30 6.99
N ARG A 4 22.48 -18.50 5.85
CA ARG A 4 23.24 -17.45 5.15
C ARG A 4 22.36 -16.53 4.28
N GLN A 5 21.23 -17.03 3.79
CA GLN A 5 20.27 -16.22 3.03
C GLN A 5 19.49 -15.24 3.92
N ASN A 6 19.17 -15.62 5.17
CA ASN A 6 18.53 -14.72 6.14
C ASN A 6 19.42 -13.55 6.58
N HIS A 7 20.76 -13.72 6.60
CA HIS A 7 21.66 -12.65 7.03
C HIS A 7 21.86 -11.54 5.97
N ALA A 8 21.77 -11.88 4.68
CA ALA A 8 21.80 -10.88 3.60
C ALA A 8 20.49 -10.10 3.48
N LYS A 9 19.33 -10.78 3.68
CA LYS A 9 18.02 -10.15 3.78
C LYS A 9 17.96 -9.11 4.91
N ASN A 10 18.47 -9.45 6.10
CA ASN A 10 18.46 -8.53 7.25
C ASN A 10 19.33 -7.28 7.06
N ARG A 11 20.38 -7.31 6.24
CA ARG A 11 21.23 -6.12 6.02
C ARG A 11 20.62 -5.09 5.09
N ALA A 12 19.89 -5.50 4.05
CA ALA A 12 19.22 -4.57 3.15
C ALA A 12 17.97 -3.96 3.81
N LEU A 13 17.17 -4.78 4.48
CA LEU A 13 15.99 -4.36 5.24
C LEU A 13 16.35 -3.38 6.37
N THR A 14 17.41 -3.66 7.15
CA THR A 14 17.88 -2.76 8.20
C THR A 14 18.41 -1.43 7.64
N SER A 15 19.00 -1.41 6.44
CA SER A 15 19.50 -0.18 5.81
C SER A 15 18.36 0.76 5.41
N TRP A 16 17.28 0.24 4.82
CA TRP A 16 16.13 1.06 4.40
C TRP A 16 15.30 1.51 5.62
N CYS A 17 14.99 0.59 6.52
CA CYS A 17 14.26 0.89 7.76
C CYS A 17 14.99 1.91 8.65
N ASN A 18 16.30 1.80 8.76
CA ASN A 18 17.12 2.76 9.49
C ASN A 18 17.14 4.14 8.82
N ARG A 19 17.13 4.22 7.48
CA ARG A 19 17.03 5.50 6.75
C ARG A 19 15.64 6.11 6.91
N ALA A 20 14.59 5.33 6.78
CA ALA A 20 13.21 5.77 6.96
C ALA A 20 12.95 6.30 8.38
N GLN A 21 13.49 5.62 9.41
CA GLN A 21 13.36 6.05 10.81
C GLN A 21 14.19 7.30 11.13
N LYS A 22 15.30 7.55 10.40
CA LYS A 22 16.14 8.75 10.55
C LYS A 22 15.63 9.96 9.76
N GLY A 23 14.54 9.83 8.99
CA GLY A 23 13.99 10.93 8.18
C GLY A 23 14.87 11.33 7.00
N GLU A 24 15.80 10.47 6.57
CA GLU A 24 16.66 10.74 5.41
C GLU A 24 15.82 10.63 4.13
N LYS A 25 15.78 11.73 3.35
CA LYS A 25 15.06 11.78 2.08
C LYS A 25 15.72 10.83 1.06
N PRO A 26 14.95 10.11 0.23
CA PRO A 26 15.54 9.39 -0.89
C PRO A 26 16.26 10.37 -1.83
N PHE A 27 17.36 9.91 -2.41
CA PHE A 27 18.23 10.70 -3.27
C PHE A 27 17.43 11.27 -4.46
N ALA A 28 17.14 12.57 -4.42
CA ALA A 28 16.53 13.27 -5.53
C ALA A 28 17.58 13.43 -6.62
N ALA A 29 17.37 12.79 -7.78
CA ALA A 29 18.15 13.05 -8.98
C ALA A 29 17.99 14.52 -9.37
N THR A 30 19.10 15.25 -9.38
CA THR A 30 19.19 16.67 -9.71
C THR A 30 18.90 16.84 -11.21
N MET A 31 17.70 17.32 -11.56
CA MET A 31 17.44 17.85 -12.90
C MET A 31 17.86 19.33 -12.96
N PRO A 32 18.53 19.78 -14.05
CA PRO A 32 18.96 21.16 -14.18
C PRO A 32 17.81 22.11 -14.41
N LEU A 33 17.84 23.24 -13.71
CA LEU A 33 16.96 24.38 -13.84
C LEU A 33 16.98 24.96 -15.26
N LEU A 34 15.88 24.84 -15.98
CA LEU A 34 15.55 25.72 -17.10
C LEU A 34 14.49 26.72 -16.63
N SER A 35 14.97 27.91 -16.36
CA SER A 35 14.20 29.11 -16.12
C SER A 35 13.34 29.46 -17.33
N PHE A 36 12.01 29.43 -17.19
CA PHE A 36 11.12 30.17 -18.08
C PHE A 36 10.10 30.93 -17.23
N PHE A 37 10.16 32.24 -17.32
CA PHE A 37 9.18 33.18 -16.83
C PHE A 37 7.82 32.90 -17.48
N TYR A 38 6.80 32.66 -16.66
CA TYR A 38 5.40 32.93 -17.01
C TYR A 38 4.72 33.60 -15.83
N THR A 39 4.45 34.90 -16.05
CA THR A 39 3.71 35.78 -15.15
C THR A 39 2.21 35.52 -15.33
N LEU A 40 1.48 35.48 -14.21
CA LEU A 40 0.06 35.79 -14.02
C LEU A 40 -1.00 34.86 -14.67
N PHE A 41 -1.58 34.00 -13.85
CA PHE A 41 -3.02 34.02 -13.56
C PHE A 41 -3.26 33.23 -12.26
N SER A 42 -3.39 33.94 -11.15
CA SER A 42 -3.78 33.36 -9.86
C SER A 42 -5.28 33.05 -9.87
N PHE A 43 -5.68 31.94 -10.38
CA PHE A 43 -6.87 31.23 -9.93
C PHE A 43 -6.40 30.19 -8.94
N GLY A 44 -6.71 30.44 -7.65
CA GLY A 44 -6.35 29.57 -6.56
C GLY A 44 -7.08 28.22 -6.61
N PHE A 45 -6.69 27.34 -7.52
CA PHE A 45 -6.92 25.92 -7.42
C PHE A 45 -5.79 25.40 -6.52
N SER A 46 -6.05 25.30 -5.22
CA SER A 46 -5.21 24.50 -4.33
C SER A 46 -5.30 23.06 -4.82
N MET A 47 -4.43 22.68 -5.74
CA MET A 47 -4.20 21.28 -6.04
C MET A 47 -3.58 20.68 -4.78
N SER A 48 -4.40 20.02 -3.97
CA SER A 48 -3.96 19.20 -2.87
C SER A 48 -2.91 18.22 -3.43
N SER A 49 -1.63 18.50 -3.13
CA SER A 49 -0.54 17.62 -3.57
C SER A 49 -0.43 16.48 -2.58
N ILE A 50 -0.97 15.33 -2.95
CA ILE A 50 -0.79 14.11 -2.17
C ILE A 50 0.70 13.77 -2.10
N GLN A 51 1.24 13.78 -0.89
CA GLN A 51 2.61 13.38 -0.62
C GLN A 51 2.63 11.96 -0.04
N VAL A 52 3.63 11.16 -0.43
CA VAL A 52 3.81 9.81 0.13
C VAL A 52 5.16 9.75 0.85
N ARG A 53 5.14 9.15 2.03
CA ARG A 53 6.35 8.91 2.83
C ARG A 53 6.28 7.56 3.56
N PRO A 54 7.42 7.02 3.99
CA PRO A 54 7.45 5.90 4.92
C PRO A 54 6.63 6.18 6.18
N ALA A 55 5.91 5.16 6.66
CA ALA A 55 5.19 5.24 7.91
C ALA A 55 6.13 5.22 9.11
N THR A 56 5.75 5.90 10.18
CA THR A 56 6.40 5.87 11.49
C THR A 56 5.49 5.22 12.52
N LEU A 57 6.02 4.82 13.67
CA LEU A 57 5.22 4.24 14.76
C LEU A 57 4.07 5.15 15.24
N ARG A 58 4.22 6.48 15.05
CA ARG A 58 3.17 7.46 15.38
C ARG A 58 1.97 7.37 14.46
N ASP A 59 2.16 6.88 13.24
CA ASP A 59 1.12 6.78 12.20
C ASP A 59 0.21 5.57 12.38
N ALA A 60 0.61 4.57 13.19
CA ALA A 60 -0.10 3.30 13.34
C ALA A 60 -1.59 3.46 13.71
N LYS A 61 -1.94 4.46 14.53
CA LYS A 61 -3.33 4.74 14.90
C LYS A 61 -4.13 5.27 13.70
N ALA A 62 -3.59 6.23 12.97
CA ALA A 62 -4.25 6.80 11.78
C ALA A 62 -4.42 5.74 10.68
N ILE A 63 -3.39 4.93 10.45
CA ILE A 63 -3.45 3.78 9.52
C ILE A 63 -4.56 2.80 9.92
N ALA A 64 -4.65 2.44 11.21
CA ALA A 64 -5.69 1.54 11.71
C ALA A 64 -7.10 2.11 11.54
N GLN A 65 -7.29 3.40 11.76
CA GLN A 65 -8.55 4.09 11.55
C GLN A 65 -8.95 4.06 10.07
N ILE A 66 -8.03 4.46 9.17
CA ILE A 66 -8.28 4.41 7.71
C ILE A 66 -8.58 2.98 7.27
N HIS A 67 -7.80 2.00 7.71
CA HIS A 67 -8.02 0.59 7.39
C HIS A 67 -9.43 0.14 7.81
N THR A 68 -9.84 0.47 9.04
CA THR A 68 -11.15 0.06 9.55
C THR A 68 -12.29 0.69 8.76
N VAL A 69 -12.30 2.01 8.61
CA VAL A 69 -13.38 2.73 7.91
C VAL A 69 -13.44 2.34 6.44
N SER A 70 -12.29 2.25 5.77
CA SER A 70 -12.23 1.89 4.35
C SER A 70 -12.63 0.44 4.11
N ALA A 71 -12.25 -0.48 5.00
CA ALA A 71 -12.67 -1.89 4.92
C ALA A 71 -14.18 -2.03 5.17
N GLN A 72 -14.72 -1.35 6.16
CA GLN A 72 -16.17 -1.35 6.42
C GLN A 72 -16.95 -0.91 5.18
N GLU A 73 -16.53 0.16 4.53
CA GLU A 73 -17.19 0.64 3.32
C GLU A 73 -16.95 -0.28 2.11
N ALA A 74 -15.74 -0.80 1.94
CA ALA A 74 -15.39 -1.69 0.83
C ALA A 74 -16.08 -3.06 0.89
N TYR A 75 -16.35 -3.55 2.09
CA TYR A 75 -17.00 -4.86 2.30
C TYR A 75 -18.50 -4.75 2.58
N LYS A 76 -19.09 -3.58 2.50
CA LYS A 76 -20.51 -3.35 2.64
C LYS A 76 -21.29 -4.17 1.61
N GLY A 77 -22.28 -4.95 2.07
CA GLY A 77 -23.02 -5.90 1.23
C GLY A 77 -22.25 -7.19 0.86
N LEU A 78 -20.99 -7.34 1.26
CA LEU A 78 -20.19 -8.57 1.13
C LEU A 78 -20.07 -9.30 2.46
N VAL A 79 -19.99 -8.54 3.54
CA VAL A 79 -19.87 -9.02 4.92
C VAL A 79 -21.04 -8.43 5.70
N PRO A 80 -21.73 -9.20 6.59
CA PRO A 80 -22.80 -8.68 7.42
C PRO A 80 -22.39 -7.47 8.25
N ASP A 81 -23.29 -6.51 8.43
CA ASP A 81 -23.01 -5.24 9.10
C ASP A 81 -22.50 -5.42 10.54
N GLU A 82 -22.95 -6.44 11.26
CA GLU A 82 -22.48 -6.73 12.62
C GLU A 82 -20.99 -7.09 12.64
N GLN A 83 -20.54 -7.91 11.69
CA GLN A 83 -19.13 -8.25 11.55
C GLN A 83 -18.30 -7.04 11.12
N LEU A 84 -18.82 -6.20 10.22
CA LEU A 84 -18.15 -4.95 9.84
C LEU A 84 -17.98 -4.03 11.04
N LYS A 85 -19.03 -3.84 11.85
CA LYS A 85 -18.99 -3.03 13.08
C LYS A 85 -18.06 -3.59 14.15
N SER A 86 -17.85 -4.90 14.18
CA SER A 86 -16.95 -5.58 15.11
C SER A 86 -15.46 -5.43 14.76
N MET A 87 -15.15 -4.84 13.61
CA MET A 87 -13.75 -4.60 13.19
C MET A 87 -13.05 -3.63 14.14
N SER A 88 -12.11 -4.13 14.93
CA SER A 88 -11.41 -3.35 15.97
C SER A 88 -10.29 -2.51 15.38
N VAL A 89 -10.30 -1.21 15.70
CA VAL A 89 -9.21 -0.27 15.40
C VAL A 89 -7.97 -0.64 16.23
N GLU A 90 -8.15 -1.06 17.49
CA GLU A 90 -7.06 -1.39 18.41
C GLU A 90 -6.24 -2.58 17.91
N LYS A 91 -6.92 -3.66 17.47
CA LYS A 91 -6.24 -4.83 16.89
C LYS A 91 -5.45 -4.46 15.64
N ARG A 92 -6.03 -3.61 14.76
CA ARG A 92 -5.33 -3.12 13.58
C ARG A 92 -4.17 -2.20 13.92
N GLN A 93 -4.32 -1.36 14.93
CA GLN A 93 -3.24 -0.49 15.40
C GLN A 93 -2.07 -1.31 15.92
N ALA A 94 -2.32 -2.36 16.69
CA ALA A 94 -1.28 -3.28 17.17
C ALA A 94 -0.55 -3.94 15.98
N TYR A 95 -1.30 -4.48 15.02
CA TYR A 95 -0.74 -5.09 13.81
C TYR A 95 0.12 -4.11 12.99
N TRP A 96 -0.39 -2.91 12.69
CA TRP A 96 0.36 -1.93 11.90
C TRP A 96 1.55 -1.35 12.65
N ARG A 97 1.46 -1.25 13.98
CA ARG A 97 2.61 -0.86 14.81
C ARG A 97 3.73 -1.89 14.68
N GLU A 98 3.42 -3.17 14.80
CA GLU A 98 4.37 -4.27 14.63
C GLU A 98 4.95 -4.29 13.21
N ALA A 99 4.11 -4.17 12.18
CA ALA A 99 4.54 -4.10 10.79
C ALA A 99 5.55 -2.96 10.55
N ILE A 100 5.29 -1.77 11.09
CA ILE A 100 6.19 -0.62 10.95
C ILE A 100 7.49 -0.84 11.74
N GLU A 101 7.40 -1.41 12.94
CA GLU A 101 8.56 -1.67 13.80
C GLU A 101 9.54 -2.66 13.18
N TYR A 102 9.03 -3.72 12.58
CA TYR A 102 9.83 -4.77 11.95
C TYR A 102 10.02 -4.59 10.45
N CYS A 103 9.36 -3.59 9.84
CA CYS A 103 9.32 -3.37 8.39
C CYS A 103 8.86 -4.62 7.60
N GLU A 104 7.90 -5.35 8.14
CA GLU A 104 7.33 -6.56 7.53
C GLU A 104 5.80 -6.60 7.76
N PRO A 105 5.02 -6.13 6.76
CA PRO A 105 5.40 -5.50 5.49
C PRO A 105 5.96 -4.08 5.66
N GLN A 106 6.63 -3.59 4.62
CA GLN A 106 6.95 -2.16 4.50
C GLN A 106 5.65 -1.37 4.38
N VAL A 107 5.58 -0.22 5.05
CA VAL A 107 4.37 0.62 5.08
C VAL A 107 4.69 2.04 4.67
N GLN A 108 3.89 2.58 3.74
CA GLN A 108 3.92 4.00 3.38
C GLN A 108 2.56 4.64 3.58
N VAL A 109 2.54 5.93 3.87
CA VAL A 109 1.34 6.73 4.09
C VAL A 109 1.25 7.85 3.06
N ALA A 110 0.02 8.09 2.57
CA ALA A 110 -0.32 9.25 1.77
C ALA A 110 -0.86 10.37 2.68
N ILE A 111 -0.40 11.58 2.44
CA ILE A 111 -0.71 12.77 3.26
C ILE A 111 -1.31 13.84 2.37
N ASP A 112 -2.40 14.44 2.83
CA ASP A 112 -3.00 15.64 2.30
C ASP A 112 -2.93 16.75 3.35
N GLY A 113 -2.11 17.77 3.11
CA GLY A 113 -1.73 18.75 4.12
C GLY A 113 -1.05 18.07 5.32
N GLU A 114 -1.68 18.10 6.48
CA GLU A 114 -1.18 17.45 7.71
C GLU A 114 -1.86 16.10 8.00
N LYS A 115 -2.84 15.68 7.19
CA LYS A 115 -3.66 14.51 7.47
C LYS A 115 -3.19 13.30 6.67
N ILE A 116 -3.07 12.15 7.33
CA ILE A 116 -2.92 10.88 6.64
C ILE A 116 -4.28 10.51 6.04
N VAL A 117 -4.30 10.28 4.72
CA VAL A 117 -5.51 10.00 3.94
C VAL A 117 -5.49 8.64 3.25
N GLY A 118 -4.39 7.91 3.36
CA GLY A 118 -4.26 6.57 2.82
C GLY A 118 -2.96 5.90 3.27
N PHE A 119 -2.85 4.61 3.02
CA PHE A 119 -1.63 3.85 3.27
C PHE A 119 -1.53 2.66 2.33
N VAL A 120 -0.32 2.16 2.16
CA VAL A 120 -0.01 0.90 1.47
C VAL A 120 0.96 0.09 2.32
N GLY A 121 0.69 -1.22 2.44
CA GLY A 121 1.63 -2.22 2.96
C GLY A 121 2.02 -3.15 1.82
N TYR A 122 3.31 -3.39 1.63
CA TYR A 122 3.84 -4.23 0.57
C TYR A 122 5.12 -4.93 0.99
N ASP A 123 5.36 -6.11 0.43
CA ASP A 123 6.56 -6.90 0.67
C ASP A 123 6.67 -8.00 -0.40
N ARG A 124 7.58 -8.95 -0.20
CA ARG A 124 7.63 -10.18 -0.99
C ARG A 124 6.30 -10.92 -0.93
N SER A 125 5.96 -11.61 -2.02
CA SER A 125 4.73 -12.37 -2.08
C SER A 125 4.71 -13.50 -1.05
N ARG A 126 3.58 -13.63 -0.36
CA ARG A 126 3.28 -14.69 0.63
C ARG A 126 2.82 -16.00 -0.02
N ASP A 127 2.58 -15.99 -1.32
CA ASP A 127 2.18 -17.21 -2.03
C ASP A 127 3.34 -18.21 -2.05
N GLU A 128 3.12 -19.44 -1.56
CA GLU A 128 4.14 -20.48 -1.38
C GLU A 128 4.93 -20.81 -2.67
N LYS A 129 4.30 -20.69 -3.83
CA LYS A 129 4.91 -21.00 -5.14
C LYS A 129 5.37 -19.75 -5.89
N SER A 130 5.41 -18.58 -5.23
CA SER A 130 5.87 -17.36 -5.88
C SER A 130 7.39 -17.36 -6.06
N ARG A 131 7.86 -16.71 -7.14
CA ARG A 131 9.29 -16.50 -7.35
C ARG A 131 9.82 -15.48 -6.34
N PRO A 132 11.09 -15.55 -5.92
CA PRO A 132 11.69 -14.55 -5.03
C PRO A 132 11.65 -13.12 -5.56
N THR A 133 11.48 -12.95 -6.89
CA THR A 133 11.34 -11.64 -7.56
C THR A 133 9.88 -11.20 -7.69
N THR A 134 8.96 -11.79 -6.94
CA THR A 134 7.55 -11.41 -6.93
C THR A 134 7.25 -10.68 -5.63
N GLY A 135 6.79 -9.43 -5.76
CA GLY A 135 6.24 -8.65 -4.67
C GLY A 135 4.73 -8.85 -4.53
N GLU A 136 4.19 -8.35 -3.44
CA GLU A 136 2.75 -8.36 -3.17
C GLU A 136 2.33 -7.05 -2.50
N ILE A 137 1.23 -6.47 -2.95
CA ILE A 137 0.51 -5.45 -2.20
C ILE A 137 -0.34 -6.18 -1.16
N TRP A 138 0.06 -6.10 0.11
CA TRP A 138 -0.64 -6.76 1.21
C TRP A 138 -1.90 -6.01 1.61
N ALA A 139 -1.85 -4.67 1.50
CA ALA A 139 -2.98 -3.78 1.76
C ALA A 139 -2.76 -2.45 1.05
N ILE A 140 -3.80 -1.90 0.43
CA ILE A 140 -3.81 -0.53 -0.07
C ILE A 140 -5.19 0.07 0.20
N TYR A 141 -5.22 1.15 0.97
CA TYR A 141 -6.46 1.80 1.39
C TYR A 141 -6.32 3.31 1.35
N ALA A 142 -7.33 3.97 0.81
CA ALA A 142 -7.53 5.41 0.91
C ALA A 142 -8.79 5.69 1.72
N ALA A 143 -8.80 6.75 2.50
CA ALA A 143 -9.98 7.19 3.22
C ALA A 143 -11.15 7.41 2.24
N PRO A 144 -12.39 7.01 2.57
CA PRO A 144 -13.53 7.14 1.67
C PRO A 144 -13.74 8.57 1.13
N THR A 145 -13.43 9.57 1.93
CA THR A 145 -13.49 11.00 1.55
C THR A 145 -12.47 11.41 0.48
N HIS A 146 -11.46 10.59 0.23
CA HIS A 146 -10.37 10.85 -0.71
C HIS A 146 -10.32 9.84 -1.86
N TRP A 147 -11.41 9.09 -2.06
CA TRP A 147 -11.50 8.20 -3.21
C TRP A 147 -11.58 8.99 -4.52
N ASN A 148 -11.00 8.45 -5.58
CA ASN A 148 -10.91 9.05 -6.92
C ASN A 148 -10.15 10.40 -6.98
N GLN A 149 -9.30 10.67 -5.97
CA GLN A 149 -8.48 11.89 -5.89
C GLN A 149 -6.97 11.59 -6.04
N GLY A 150 -6.60 10.48 -6.66
CA GLY A 150 -5.21 10.12 -6.94
C GLY A 150 -4.46 9.45 -5.77
N VAL A 151 -5.02 9.40 -4.56
CA VAL A 151 -4.35 8.82 -3.37
C VAL A 151 -3.89 7.38 -3.62
N GLY A 152 -4.77 6.52 -4.16
CA GLY A 152 -4.42 5.14 -4.47
C GLY A 152 -3.30 5.02 -5.49
N LEU A 153 -3.27 5.88 -6.50
CA LEU A 153 -2.23 5.88 -7.54
C LEU A 153 -0.88 6.30 -6.95
N ALA A 154 -0.84 7.36 -6.15
CA ALA A 154 0.38 7.81 -5.48
C ALA A 154 0.96 6.72 -4.55
N LEU A 155 0.10 6.01 -3.80
CA LEU A 155 0.50 4.89 -2.95
C LEU A 155 1.02 3.69 -3.76
N TRP A 156 0.36 3.40 -4.90
CA TRP A 156 0.81 2.35 -5.81
C TRP A 156 2.18 2.66 -6.39
N ASP A 157 2.40 3.87 -6.88
CA ASP A 157 3.69 4.29 -7.46
C ASP A 157 4.81 4.14 -6.44
N ALA A 158 4.58 4.59 -5.20
CA ALA A 158 5.56 4.46 -4.13
C ALA A 158 5.85 2.98 -3.75
N ALA A 159 4.83 2.13 -3.72
CA ALA A 159 5.02 0.70 -3.46
C ALA A 159 5.74 -0.02 -4.61
N ARG A 160 5.41 0.35 -5.86
CA ARG A 160 6.09 -0.17 -7.06
C ARG A 160 7.58 0.14 -7.02
N ASP A 161 7.92 1.38 -6.72
CA ASP A 161 9.31 1.83 -6.67
C ASP A 161 10.08 1.10 -5.56
N GLY A 162 9.49 0.97 -4.36
CA GLY A 162 10.09 0.20 -3.27
C GLY A 162 10.28 -1.28 -3.60
N LEU A 163 9.31 -1.92 -4.23
CA LEU A 163 9.43 -3.32 -4.68
C LEU A 163 10.48 -3.48 -5.79
N HIS A 164 10.57 -2.50 -6.70
CA HIS A 164 11.59 -2.50 -7.75
C HIS A 164 13.00 -2.37 -7.16
N GLU A 165 13.20 -1.48 -6.18
CA GLU A 165 14.48 -1.34 -5.45
C GLU A 165 14.90 -2.65 -4.77
N GLU A 166 13.95 -3.47 -4.34
CA GLU A 166 14.19 -4.81 -3.81
C GLU A 166 14.41 -5.89 -4.87
N GLY A 167 14.43 -5.54 -6.15
CA GLY A 167 14.64 -6.45 -7.27
C GLY A 167 13.41 -7.29 -7.61
N CYS A 168 12.19 -6.85 -7.26
CA CYS A 168 10.98 -7.47 -7.76
C CYS A 168 10.78 -7.09 -9.24
N THR A 169 10.33 -8.07 -10.02
CA THR A 169 10.00 -7.90 -11.44
C THR A 169 8.52 -8.08 -11.72
N ASN A 170 7.77 -8.54 -10.73
CA ASN A 170 6.33 -8.71 -10.77
C ASN A 170 5.73 -8.33 -9.43
N VAL A 171 4.50 -7.84 -9.45
CA VAL A 171 3.71 -7.56 -8.25
C VAL A 171 2.36 -8.25 -8.35
N THR A 172 1.90 -8.79 -7.23
CA THR A 172 0.59 -9.40 -7.07
C THR A 172 -0.24 -8.66 -6.03
N ALA A 173 -1.56 -8.79 -6.11
CA ALA A 173 -2.51 -8.35 -5.10
C ALA A 173 -3.67 -9.33 -5.04
N TRP A 174 -4.14 -9.68 -3.84
CA TRP A 174 -5.35 -10.46 -3.64
C TRP A 174 -6.53 -9.54 -3.40
N VAL A 175 -7.58 -9.66 -4.20
CA VAL A 175 -8.73 -8.76 -4.18
C VAL A 175 -10.02 -9.57 -4.17
N PRO A 176 -11.00 -9.25 -3.28
CA PRO A 176 -12.31 -9.88 -3.31
C PRO A 176 -12.99 -9.71 -4.67
N LEU A 177 -13.49 -10.80 -5.24
CA LEU A 177 -14.11 -10.81 -6.58
C LEU A 177 -15.28 -9.83 -6.71
N ARG A 178 -16.01 -9.58 -5.61
CA ARG A 178 -17.16 -8.67 -5.58
C ARG A 178 -16.78 -7.23 -5.19
N ASN A 179 -15.50 -6.94 -4.93
CA ASN A 179 -15.03 -5.57 -4.71
C ASN A 179 -14.64 -4.91 -6.03
N GLU A 180 -15.66 -4.55 -6.82
CA GLU A 180 -15.47 -3.98 -8.16
C GLU A 180 -14.60 -2.71 -8.16
N ARG A 181 -14.66 -1.90 -7.10
CA ARG A 181 -13.83 -0.70 -6.96
C ARG A 181 -12.34 -1.06 -6.91
N ALA A 182 -11.99 -1.99 -6.03
CA ALA A 182 -10.59 -2.41 -5.91
C ALA A 182 -10.09 -3.10 -7.18
N ILE A 183 -10.92 -3.94 -7.79
CA ILE A 183 -10.60 -4.59 -9.06
C ILE A 183 -10.34 -3.54 -10.14
N ARG A 184 -11.26 -2.59 -10.33
CA ARG A 184 -11.12 -1.51 -11.33
C ARG A 184 -9.86 -0.66 -11.07
N PHE A 185 -9.59 -0.33 -9.81
CA PHE A 185 -8.37 0.40 -9.45
C PHE A 185 -7.11 -0.35 -9.90
N HIS A 186 -7.00 -1.63 -9.58
CA HIS A 186 -5.83 -2.42 -9.96
C HIS A 186 -5.73 -2.60 -11.49
N GLU A 187 -6.86 -2.79 -12.18
CA GLU A 187 -6.85 -2.88 -13.65
C GLU A 187 -6.41 -1.58 -14.31
N MET A 188 -6.87 -0.43 -13.81
CA MET A 188 -6.39 0.88 -14.25
C MET A 188 -4.91 1.09 -13.95
N ALA A 189 -4.42 0.54 -12.84
CA ALA A 189 -3.00 0.47 -12.52
C ALA A 189 -2.23 -0.60 -13.32
N GLY A 190 -2.85 -1.25 -14.31
CA GLY A 190 -2.21 -2.19 -15.25
C GLY A 190 -2.08 -3.62 -14.76
N PHE A 191 -2.74 -4.00 -13.67
CA PHE A 191 -2.82 -5.39 -13.25
C PHE A 191 -3.80 -6.18 -14.11
N LYS A 192 -3.54 -7.47 -14.28
CA LYS A 192 -4.40 -8.44 -14.95
C LYS A 192 -4.90 -9.48 -13.96
N ARG A 193 -6.18 -9.84 -14.06
CA ARG A 193 -6.77 -10.90 -13.22
C ARG A 193 -6.27 -12.26 -13.65
N GLU A 194 -5.91 -13.08 -12.69
CA GLU A 194 -5.58 -14.50 -12.89
C GLU A 194 -6.74 -15.35 -12.36
N LEU A 195 -7.82 -15.49 -13.14
CA LEU A 195 -9.09 -16.13 -12.71
C LEU A 195 -8.90 -17.57 -12.20
N SER A 196 -7.91 -18.30 -12.71
CA SER A 196 -7.56 -19.65 -12.24
C SER A 196 -7.03 -19.69 -10.80
N THR A 197 -6.75 -18.52 -10.18
CA THR A 197 -6.25 -18.43 -8.81
C THR A 197 -7.34 -18.20 -7.77
N ALA A 198 -8.60 -18.12 -8.19
CA ALA A 198 -9.70 -17.84 -7.27
C ALA A 198 -9.68 -18.80 -6.08
N LYS A 199 -9.76 -18.22 -4.88
CA LYS A 199 -9.75 -18.96 -3.61
C LYS A 199 -10.71 -18.33 -2.62
N THR A 200 -11.10 -19.10 -1.63
CA THR A 200 -11.88 -18.60 -0.50
C THR A 200 -10.96 -18.03 0.58
N ALA A 201 -11.21 -16.78 0.98
CA ALA A 201 -10.61 -16.14 2.15
C ALA A 201 -11.65 -15.90 3.25
N VAL A 202 -11.19 -15.64 4.47
CA VAL A 202 -12.06 -15.33 5.61
C VAL A 202 -11.84 -13.89 6.03
N VAL A 203 -12.89 -13.06 5.92
CA VAL A 203 -12.87 -11.66 6.35
C VAL A 203 -13.97 -11.46 7.39
N GLY A 204 -13.58 -11.05 8.60
CA GLY A 204 -14.52 -10.87 9.70
C GLY A 204 -15.33 -12.14 10.06
N GLY A 205 -14.76 -13.35 9.85
CA GLY A 205 -15.44 -14.62 10.07
C GLY A 205 -16.32 -15.08 8.89
N VAL A 206 -16.41 -14.28 7.82
CA VAL A 206 -17.20 -14.60 6.61
C VAL A 206 -16.31 -15.07 5.49
N LYS A 207 -16.72 -16.14 4.81
CA LYS A 207 -16.03 -16.65 3.61
C LYS A 207 -16.35 -15.76 2.43
N ILE A 208 -15.32 -15.22 1.80
CA ILE A 208 -15.41 -14.44 0.56
C ILE A 208 -14.50 -15.05 -0.49
N GLU A 209 -14.83 -14.87 -1.76
CA GLU A 209 -13.98 -15.27 -2.86
C GLU A 209 -13.03 -14.14 -3.24
N GLU A 210 -11.75 -14.46 -3.37
CA GLU A 210 -10.70 -13.55 -3.81
C GLU A 210 -10.04 -14.09 -5.08
N VAL A 211 -9.57 -13.17 -5.91
CA VAL A 211 -8.77 -13.46 -7.11
C VAL A 211 -7.45 -12.73 -7.01
N ARG A 212 -6.40 -13.36 -7.50
CA ARG A 212 -5.11 -12.71 -7.63
C ARG A 212 -5.07 -11.85 -8.88
N LEU A 213 -4.61 -10.61 -8.72
CA LEU A 213 -4.24 -9.74 -9.81
C LEU A 213 -2.72 -9.66 -9.88
N LYS A 214 -2.15 -9.55 -11.08
CA LYS A 214 -0.71 -9.53 -11.31
C LYS A 214 -0.32 -8.49 -12.33
N ARG A 215 0.83 -7.83 -12.09
CA ARG A 215 1.44 -6.87 -13.00
C ARG A 215 2.96 -7.07 -13.04
N PRO A 216 3.62 -7.11 -14.23
CA PRO A 216 5.06 -6.93 -14.32
C PRO A 216 5.43 -5.49 -13.95
N ILE A 217 6.58 -5.32 -13.29
CA ILE A 217 7.21 -4.02 -13.01
C ILE A 217 8.63 -4.05 -13.58
N ASN A 218 8.90 -3.12 -14.46
CA ASN A 218 10.20 -2.96 -15.12
C ASN A 218 10.82 -1.68 -14.62
#